data_ba04e21404436af42946e8e757f8f7ad
#
_entry.id   ba04e21404436af42946e8e757f8f7ad
#
_cell.length_a   1.000
_cell.length_b   1.000
_cell.length_c   1.000
_cell.angle_alpha   90.00
_cell.angle_beta   90.00
_cell.angle_gamma   90.00
#
_symmetry.space_group_name_H-M   'P 1'
#
loop_
_entity.id
_entity.type
_entity.pdbx_description
1 polymer ?
#
loop_
_entity_poly.entity_id
_entity_poly.type
_entity_poly.pdbx_seq_one_letter_code
_entity_poly.pdbx_strand_id
1 'polypeptide(L)' 'CGTVRAEEMEEIYRWLYDNIELFGTDAQQDQAVLIIKQGLVDHTLVVDPEINLAATLIRLGAL' A
#
# COMPACT_ATOMS: atom_id res chain seq x y z
N CYS A 1 18.90 2.10 3.59
CA CYS A 1 19.01 2.17 5.03
C CYS A 1 17.64 2.44 5.64
N GLY A 2 17.06 1.49 6.21
CA GLY A 2 15.70 1.52 6.69
C GLY A 2 15.44 2.49 7.83
N THR A 3 15.39 3.77 7.52
CA THR A 3 15.07 4.78 8.51
C THR A 3 13.57 5.08 8.56
N VAL A 4 12.80 4.51 7.64
CA VAL A 4 11.34 4.71 7.61
C VAL A 4 10.72 3.90 8.74
N ARG A 5 9.97 4.57 9.60
CA ARG A 5 9.29 3.93 10.72
C ARG A 5 7.99 3.29 10.28
N ALA A 6 7.47 2.37 11.11
CA ALA A 6 6.19 1.72 10.85
C ALA A 6 5.05 2.74 10.71
N GLU A 7 5.03 3.78 11.55
CA GLU A 7 4.01 4.83 11.47
C GLU A 7 4.07 5.60 10.16
N GLU A 8 5.29 5.85 9.66
CA GLU A 8 5.47 6.54 8.39
C GLU A 8 4.97 5.68 7.23
N MET A 9 5.18 4.36 7.30
CA MET A 9 4.67 3.44 6.29
C MET A 9 3.14 3.39 6.30
N GLU A 10 2.53 3.42 7.48
CA GLU A 10 1.07 3.49 7.59
C GLU A 10 0.53 4.76 6.94
N GLU A 11 1.22 5.89 7.09
CA GLU A 11 0.84 7.13 6.44
C GLU A 11 0.91 7.01 4.92
N ILE A 12 1.87 6.27 4.38
CA ILE A 12 1.95 6.02 2.94
C ILE A 12 0.73 5.24 2.46
N TYR A 13 0.32 4.20 3.19
CA TYR A 13 -0.89 3.45 2.86
C TYR A 13 -2.13 4.35 2.89
N ARG A 14 -2.22 5.21 3.88
CA ARG A 14 -3.33 6.15 4.00
C ARG A 14 -3.34 7.14 2.84
N TRP A 15 -2.17 7.66 2.48
CA TRP A 15 -2.04 8.56 1.34
C TRP A 15 -2.50 7.88 0.04
N LEU A 16 -2.10 6.63 -0.15
CA LEU A 16 -2.51 5.86 -1.33
C LEU A 16 -4.04 5.73 -1.40
N TYR A 17 -4.67 5.46 -0.27
CA TYR A 17 -6.12 5.37 -0.21
C TYR A 17 -6.79 6.72 -0.48
N ASP A 18 -6.27 7.78 0.11
CA ASP A 18 -6.82 9.14 -0.06
C ASP A 18 -6.72 9.63 -1.50
N ASN A 19 -5.76 9.09 -2.27
CA ASN A 19 -5.55 9.45 -3.67
C ASN A 19 -5.93 8.29 -4.61
N ILE A 20 -6.92 7.50 -4.23
CA ILE A 20 -7.28 6.28 -4.95
C ILE A 20 -7.72 6.57 -6.39
N GLU A 21 -8.25 7.75 -6.67
CA GLU A 21 -8.69 8.13 -8.01
C GLU A 21 -7.53 8.20 -9.01
N LEU A 22 -6.29 8.27 -8.55
CA LEU A 22 -5.12 8.27 -9.42
C LEU A 22 -4.88 6.91 -10.09
N PHE A 23 -5.55 5.86 -9.64
CA PHE A 23 -5.33 4.51 -10.15
C PHE A 23 -6.18 4.18 -11.38
N GLY A 24 -6.98 5.11 -11.88
CA GLY A 24 -7.67 4.96 -13.15
C GLY A 24 -9.18 4.76 -13.02
N THR A 25 -9.70 3.71 -13.67
CA THR A 25 -11.15 3.43 -13.68
C THR A 25 -11.67 2.97 -12.33
N ASP A 26 -12.99 2.97 -12.16
CA ASP A 26 -13.60 2.49 -10.91
C ASP A 26 -13.19 1.06 -10.59
N ALA A 27 -13.10 0.20 -11.59
CA ALA A 27 -12.66 -1.19 -11.38
C ALA A 27 -11.22 -1.24 -10.89
N GLN A 28 -10.34 -0.41 -11.46
CA GLN A 28 -8.95 -0.33 -11.01
C GLN A 28 -8.84 0.26 -9.61
N GLN A 29 -9.66 1.26 -9.30
CA GLN A 29 -9.70 1.82 -7.95
C GLN A 29 -10.14 0.77 -6.92
N ASP A 30 -11.14 -0.03 -7.25
CA ASP A 30 -11.58 -1.11 -6.36
C ASP A 30 -10.47 -2.11 -6.09
N GLN A 31 -9.73 -2.50 -7.14
CA GLN A 31 -8.58 -3.39 -6.98
C GLN A 31 -7.49 -2.74 -6.12
N ALA A 32 -7.23 -1.46 -6.33
CA ALA A 32 -6.24 -0.73 -5.54
C ALA A 32 -6.63 -0.70 -4.06
N VAL A 33 -7.89 -0.49 -3.73
CA VAL A 33 -8.38 -0.51 -2.35
C VAL A 33 -8.10 -1.86 -1.71
N LEU A 34 -8.39 -2.95 -2.42
CA LEU A 34 -8.14 -4.30 -1.90
C LEU A 34 -6.65 -4.56 -1.67
N ILE A 35 -5.81 -4.10 -2.58
CA ILE A 35 -4.35 -4.25 -2.45
C ILE A 35 -3.85 -3.45 -1.26
N ILE A 36 -4.30 -2.22 -1.09
CA ILE A 36 -3.90 -1.36 0.03
C ILE A 36 -4.34 -1.98 1.36
N LYS A 37 -5.57 -2.48 1.42
CA LYS A 37 -6.08 -3.15 2.62
C LYS A 37 -5.19 -4.34 2.98
N GLN A 38 -4.85 -5.16 2.01
CA GLN A 38 -3.99 -6.32 2.23
C GLN A 38 -2.62 -5.89 2.75
N GLY A 39 -2.06 -4.84 2.16
CA GLY A 39 -0.79 -4.28 2.61
C GLY A 39 -0.84 -3.84 4.07
N LEU A 40 -1.92 -3.16 4.46
CA LEU A 40 -2.09 -2.71 5.85
C LEU A 40 -2.22 -3.88 6.83
N VAL A 41 -2.99 -4.91 6.47
CA VAL A 41 -3.12 -6.11 7.30
C VAL A 41 -1.77 -6.79 7.45
N ASP A 42 -1.06 -6.99 6.35
CA ASP A 42 0.24 -7.63 6.36
C ASP A 42 1.28 -6.79 7.11
N HIS A 43 1.16 -5.46 7.05
CA HIS A 43 2.07 -4.55 7.73
C HIS A 43 2.18 -4.84 9.22
N THR A 44 1.10 -5.26 9.85
CA THR A 44 1.08 -5.57 11.28
C THR A 44 1.66 -6.95 11.60
N LEU A 45 1.81 -7.80 10.59
CA LEU A 45 2.19 -9.20 10.76
C LEU A 45 3.59 -9.52 10.23
N VAL A 46 4.16 -8.67 9.37
CA VAL A 46 5.42 -8.98 8.71
C VAL A 46 6.61 -8.60 9.57
N VAL A 47 7.72 -9.31 9.36
CA VAL A 47 9.00 -9.02 10.01
C VAL A 47 9.63 -7.77 9.40
N ASP A 48 9.47 -7.58 8.09
CA ASP A 48 10.05 -6.45 7.38
C ASP A 48 8.95 -5.64 6.67
N PRO A 49 8.46 -4.57 7.31
CA PRO A 49 7.42 -3.72 6.71
C PRO A 49 7.83 -3.04 5.41
N GLU A 50 9.13 -2.78 5.24
CA GLU A 50 9.62 -2.14 4.02
C GLU A 50 9.44 -3.04 2.80
N ILE A 51 9.73 -4.32 2.94
CA ILE A 51 9.51 -5.29 1.86
C ILE A 51 8.02 -5.41 1.57
N ASN A 52 7.19 -5.42 2.59
CA ASN A 52 5.74 -5.49 2.43
C ASN A 52 5.22 -4.27 1.65
N LEU A 53 5.69 -3.08 1.99
CA LEU A 53 5.31 -1.86 1.27
C LEU A 53 5.75 -1.94 -0.18
N ALA A 54 6.97 -2.38 -0.44
CA ALA A 54 7.48 -2.52 -1.80
C ALA A 54 6.60 -3.48 -2.62
N ALA A 55 6.22 -4.61 -2.05
CA ALA A 55 5.35 -5.59 -2.72
C ALA A 55 3.98 -4.98 -3.02
N THR A 56 3.43 -4.20 -2.09
CA THR A 56 2.15 -3.51 -2.28
C THR A 56 2.23 -2.52 -3.45
N LEU A 57 3.30 -1.73 -3.51
CA LEU A 57 3.50 -0.76 -4.59
C LEU A 57 3.64 -1.44 -5.94
N ILE A 58 4.33 -2.58 -6.00
CA ILE A 58 4.47 -3.36 -7.23
C ILE A 58 3.10 -3.85 -7.71
N ARG A 59 2.26 -4.34 -6.82
CA ARG A 59 0.91 -4.78 -7.17
C ARG A 59 0.08 -3.63 -7.70
N LEU A 60 0.16 -2.47 -7.07
CA LEU A 60 -0.56 -1.28 -7.53
C LEU A 60 -0.08 -0.85 -8.91
N GLY A 61 1.21 -0.94 -9.17
CA GLY A 61 1.77 -0.60 -10.47
C GLY A 61 1.37 -1.56 -11.58
N ALA A 62 0.90 -2.75 -11.24
CA ALA A 62 0.46 -3.75 -12.20
C ALA A 62 -1.01 -3.59 -12.65
N LEU A 63 -1.72 -2.66 -12.05
CA LEU A 63 -3.14 -2.39 -12.41
C LEU A 63 -3.27 -1.75 -13.83
#